data_d5e2849f6b59f8bd853e305903329dc5
#
_entry.id   d5e2849f6b59f8bd853e305903329dc5
#
_cell.length_a   1.000
_cell.length_b   1.000
_cell.length_c   1.000
_cell.angle_alpha   90.00
_cell.angle_beta   90.00
_cell.angle_gamma   90.00
#
_symmetry.space_group_name_H-M   'P 1'
#
loop_
_entity.id
_entity.type
_entity.pdbx_description
1 polymer ?
#
loop_
_entity_poly.entity_id
_entity_poly.type
_entity_poly.pdbx_seq_one_letter_code
_entity_poly.pdbx_strand_id
1 'polypeptide(L)'
;LASAILQKAKDKEISTVKVEKFEAIEGKGVRANYNGQVAFVGSNRLLVDVNISREIASRAEKLQNEAKTVVYVGLDGKIIGLVAIQDVPKPSSKDAIKELKARGLMTVMLTGDNKRVAQAIADEVGIDRVIAEVMPNDKAQQIKELQDKGKKVAFVGDGINDAPALSTADVGIAMGSGTDIAIDSGGIVL
;
A
#
# COMPACT_ATOMS: atom_id res chain seq x y z
N LEU A 1 8.42 1.14 -1.53
CA LEU A 1 8.55 2.39 -2.32
C LEU A 1 9.92 2.49 -3.00
N ALA A 2 11.04 2.37 -2.28
CA ALA A 2 12.39 2.48 -2.85
C ALA A 2 12.63 1.48 -3.99
N SER A 3 12.24 0.23 -3.81
CA SER A 3 12.37 -0.82 -4.82
C SER A 3 11.64 -0.48 -6.13
N ALA A 4 10.44 0.07 -6.04
CA ALA A 4 9.65 0.48 -7.23
C ALA A 4 10.32 1.65 -7.97
N ILE A 5 10.90 2.60 -7.24
CA ILE A 5 11.63 3.73 -7.84
C ILE A 5 12.90 3.21 -8.55
N LEU A 6 13.67 2.35 -7.90
CA LEU A 6 14.89 1.76 -8.46
C LEU A 6 14.58 0.91 -9.71
N GLN A 7 13.53 0.10 -9.66
CA GLN A 7 13.11 -0.68 -10.83
C GLN A 7 12.75 0.24 -12.00
N LYS A 8 11.98 1.30 -11.74
CA LYS A 8 11.61 2.26 -12.78
C LYS A 8 12.79 3.04 -13.36
N ALA A 9 13.78 3.36 -12.52
CA ALA A 9 15.03 3.98 -12.97
C ALA A 9 15.79 3.01 -13.90
N LYS A 10 15.90 1.73 -13.52
CA LYS A 10 16.52 0.68 -14.33
C LYS A 10 15.81 0.49 -15.67
N ASP A 11 14.47 0.44 -15.68
CA ASP A 11 13.67 0.31 -16.90
C ASP A 11 13.84 1.49 -17.87
N LYS A 12 14.25 2.65 -17.32
CA LYS A 12 14.54 3.88 -18.09
C LYS A 12 16.03 4.09 -18.33
N GLU A 13 16.87 3.11 -18.01
CA GLU A 13 18.34 3.18 -18.13
C GLU A 13 18.96 4.38 -17.38
N ILE A 14 18.31 4.83 -16.30
CA ILE A 14 18.81 5.92 -15.46
C ILE A 14 19.76 5.32 -14.41
N SER A 15 21.00 5.77 -14.44
CA SER A 15 21.99 5.36 -13.46
C SER A 15 21.77 6.02 -12.10
N THR A 16 22.04 5.28 -11.03
CA THR A 16 22.06 5.82 -9.68
C THR A 16 23.29 6.70 -9.46
N VAL A 17 23.14 7.72 -8.63
CA VAL A 17 24.23 8.61 -8.24
C VAL A 17 24.64 8.37 -6.79
N LYS A 18 25.91 8.64 -6.45
CA LYS A 18 26.34 8.62 -5.06
C LYS A 18 25.89 9.88 -4.34
N VAL A 19 25.41 9.70 -3.12
CA VAL A 19 25.03 10.78 -2.21
C VAL A 19 25.84 10.67 -0.92
N GLU A 20 25.96 11.79 -0.21
CA GLU A 20 26.64 11.87 1.09
C GLU A 20 25.62 12.23 2.18
N LYS A 21 25.98 12.01 3.44
CA LYS A 21 25.16 12.40 4.61
C LYS A 21 23.71 11.95 4.50
N PHE A 22 23.49 10.70 4.10
CA PHE A 22 22.14 10.13 4.02
C PHE A 22 21.52 10.04 5.40
N GLU A 23 20.30 10.54 5.52
CA GLU A 23 19.49 10.52 6.74
C GLU A 23 18.07 10.06 6.42
N ALA A 24 17.58 9.07 7.15
CA ALA A 24 16.19 8.66 7.11
C ALA A 24 15.41 9.37 8.23
N ILE A 25 14.32 10.04 7.86
CA ILE A 25 13.44 10.74 8.80
C ILE A 25 12.15 9.94 8.88
N GLU A 26 11.94 9.30 10.04
CA GLU A 26 10.86 8.37 10.26
C GLU A 26 9.48 8.97 9.92
N GLY A 27 8.68 8.26 9.14
CA GLY A 27 7.35 8.67 8.71
C GLY A 27 7.29 9.88 7.76
N LYS A 28 8.45 10.46 7.37
CA LYS A 28 8.50 11.66 6.52
C LYS A 28 9.23 11.42 5.19
N GLY A 29 10.38 10.75 5.21
CA GLY A 29 11.17 10.51 4.02
C GLY A 29 12.67 10.46 4.30
N VAL A 30 13.48 10.87 3.32
CA VAL A 30 14.95 10.84 3.41
C VAL A 30 15.56 12.18 2.94
N ARG A 31 16.73 12.48 3.47
CA ARG A 31 17.59 13.59 3.04
C ARG A 31 18.99 13.08 2.73
N ALA A 32 19.69 13.74 1.84
CA ALA A 32 21.08 13.48 1.53
C ALA A 32 21.75 14.70 0.88
N ASN A 33 23.07 14.73 0.82
CA ASN A 33 23.80 15.71 0.04
C ASN A 33 24.14 15.14 -1.35
N TYR A 34 23.84 15.88 -2.37
CA TYR A 34 24.22 15.61 -3.75
C TYR A 34 24.91 16.80 -4.36
N ASN A 35 26.19 16.68 -4.70
CA ASN A 35 27.03 17.75 -5.26
C ASN A 35 26.97 19.07 -4.44
N GLY A 36 27.01 18.95 -3.11
CA GLY A 36 26.96 20.10 -2.20
C GLY A 36 25.55 20.67 -1.95
N GLN A 37 24.53 20.15 -2.58
CA GLN A 37 23.15 20.54 -2.43
C GLN A 37 22.38 19.55 -1.54
N VAL A 38 21.39 20.03 -0.79
CA VAL A 38 20.53 19.18 0.03
C VAL A 38 19.41 18.61 -0.83
N ALA A 39 19.50 17.31 -1.13
CA ALA A 39 18.42 16.57 -1.78
C ALA A 39 17.48 15.99 -0.73
N PHE A 40 16.19 15.93 -1.03
CA PHE A 40 15.20 15.25 -0.19
C PHE A 40 14.17 14.51 -1.04
N VAL A 41 13.68 13.40 -0.49
CA VAL A 41 12.62 12.59 -1.08
C VAL A 41 11.67 12.16 0.03
N GLY A 42 10.40 12.51 -0.05
CA GLY A 42 9.47 12.18 1.03
C GLY A 42 8.03 12.63 0.81
N SER A 43 7.22 12.40 1.84
CA SER A 43 5.83 12.85 1.89
C SER A 43 5.75 14.37 2.08
N ASN A 44 4.54 14.93 1.97
CA ASN A 44 4.28 16.34 2.27
C ASN A 44 4.69 16.74 3.70
N ARG A 45 4.75 15.78 4.63
CA ARG A 45 5.20 16.02 6.02
C ARG A 45 6.68 16.39 6.13
N LEU A 46 7.47 16.12 5.09
CA LEU A 46 8.88 16.52 5.02
C LEU A 46 9.06 17.99 4.62
N LEU A 47 8.01 18.62 4.08
CA LEU A 47 8.06 19.92 3.40
C LEU A 47 7.71 21.11 4.32
N VAL A 48 8.09 21.06 5.59
CA VAL A 48 7.65 22.04 6.63
C VAL A 48 8.00 23.49 6.26
N ASP A 49 9.09 23.75 5.51
CA ASP A 49 9.52 25.10 5.11
C ASP A 49 9.75 25.20 3.59
N VAL A 50 9.15 24.30 2.80
CA VAL A 50 9.31 24.26 1.35
C VAL A 50 8.10 24.90 0.68
N ASN A 51 8.32 25.90 -0.13
CA ASN A 51 7.25 26.54 -0.90
C ASN A 51 6.82 25.61 -2.05
N ILE A 52 5.59 25.12 -2.00
CA ILE A 52 4.99 24.27 -3.03
C ILE A 52 4.24 25.18 -4.00
N SER A 53 4.66 25.22 -5.26
CA SER A 53 3.92 25.96 -6.29
C SER A 53 2.51 25.39 -6.46
N ARG A 54 1.55 26.24 -6.85
CA ARG A 54 0.16 25.82 -7.10
C ARG A 54 0.07 24.71 -8.14
N GLU A 55 0.93 24.73 -9.14
CA GLU A 55 0.98 23.71 -10.18
C GLU A 55 1.37 22.35 -9.60
N ILE A 56 2.44 22.29 -8.80
CA ILE A 56 2.89 21.04 -8.15
C ILE A 56 1.83 20.53 -7.18
N ALA A 57 1.22 21.42 -6.38
CA ALA A 57 0.15 21.03 -5.46
C ALA A 57 -1.05 20.42 -6.20
N SER A 58 -1.54 21.07 -7.26
CA SER A 58 -2.64 20.57 -8.08
C SER A 58 -2.31 19.22 -8.75
N ARG A 59 -1.08 19.06 -9.24
CA ARG A 59 -0.63 17.82 -9.85
C ARG A 59 -0.52 16.69 -8.82
N ALA A 60 -0.01 16.98 -7.63
CA ALA A 60 0.05 16.00 -6.53
C ALA A 60 -1.36 15.57 -6.12
N GLU A 61 -2.29 16.52 -5.94
CA GLU A 61 -3.68 16.24 -5.61
C GLU A 61 -4.36 15.37 -6.68
N LYS A 62 -4.16 15.65 -7.96
CA LYS A 62 -4.67 14.82 -9.05
C LYS A 62 -4.16 13.39 -8.94
N LEU A 63 -2.85 13.19 -8.74
CA LEU A 63 -2.24 11.87 -8.60
C LEU A 63 -2.77 11.12 -7.36
N GLN A 64 -2.98 11.84 -6.26
CA GLN A 64 -3.58 11.27 -5.04
C GLN A 64 -5.05 10.89 -5.25
N ASN A 65 -5.80 11.67 -6.02
CA ASN A 65 -7.18 11.35 -6.40
C ASN A 65 -7.26 10.11 -7.32
N GLU A 66 -6.19 9.82 -8.05
CA GLU A 66 -6.02 8.59 -8.84
C GLU A 66 -5.51 7.40 -7.98
N ALA A 67 -5.63 7.49 -6.66
CA ALA A 67 -5.22 6.44 -5.73
C ALA A 67 -3.70 6.11 -5.73
N LYS A 68 -2.86 7.11 -6.05
CA LYS A 68 -1.40 6.95 -6.05
C LYS A 68 -0.78 7.53 -4.79
N THR A 69 0.23 6.86 -4.26
CA THR A 69 1.11 7.43 -3.25
C THR A 69 2.05 8.43 -3.91
N VAL A 70 1.98 9.70 -3.51
CA VAL A 70 2.80 10.77 -4.08
C VAL A 70 3.97 11.08 -3.17
N VAL A 71 5.16 11.01 -3.73
CA VAL A 71 6.43 11.35 -3.10
C VAL A 71 7.00 12.59 -3.78
N TYR A 72 7.39 13.58 -2.98
CA TYR A 72 8.00 14.81 -3.44
C TYR A 72 9.51 14.65 -3.51
N VAL A 73 10.11 15.13 -4.59
CA VAL A 73 11.56 15.17 -4.78
C VAL A 73 12.00 16.62 -4.83
N GLY A 74 12.98 16.97 -4.03
CA GLY A 74 13.47 18.34 -3.98
C GLY A 74 14.98 18.45 -3.84
N LEU A 75 15.48 19.63 -4.17
CA LEU A 75 16.88 20.03 -4.12
C LEU A 75 16.98 21.47 -3.63
N ASP A 76 17.81 21.72 -2.61
CA ASP A 76 18.00 23.05 -1.99
C ASP A 76 16.69 23.78 -1.68
N GLY A 77 15.75 23.07 -1.02
CA GLY A 77 14.48 23.66 -0.61
C GLY A 77 13.47 23.88 -1.74
N LYS A 78 13.78 23.48 -2.98
CA LYS A 78 12.85 23.56 -4.12
C LYS A 78 12.38 22.20 -4.54
N ILE A 79 11.08 22.04 -4.80
CA ILE A 79 10.54 20.81 -5.37
C ILE A 79 10.87 20.77 -6.86
N ILE A 80 11.57 19.71 -7.29
CA ILE A 80 11.98 19.49 -8.67
C ILE A 80 11.13 18.45 -9.38
N GLY A 81 10.33 17.68 -8.62
CA GLY A 81 9.46 16.67 -9.21
C GLY A 81 8.61 15.92 -8.21
N LEU A 82 7.71 15.10 -8.77
CA LEU A 82 6.85 14.18 -8.05
C LEU A 82 7.10 12.76 -8.55
N VAL A 83 7.14 11.80 -7.65
CA VAL A 83 7.09 10.37 -7.97
C VAL A 83 5.77 9.85 -7.48
N ALA A 84 4.95 9.31 -8.37
CA ALA A 84 3.70 8.67 -8.05
C ALA A 84 3.88 7.15 -8.12
N ILE A 85 3.52 6.47 -7.05
CA ILE A 85 3.65 5.02 -6.90
C ILE A 85 2.24 4.49 -6.66
N GLN A 86 1.90 3.42 -7.36
CA GLN A 86 0.63 2.73 -7.21
C GLN A 86 0.92 1.24 -7.10
N ASP A 87 0.30 0.60 -6.11
CA ASP A 87 0.27 -0.85 -6.05
C ASP A 87 -0.66 -1.35 -7.16
N VAL A 88 -0.14 -2.25 -7.96
CA VAL A 88 -0.90 -2.86 -9.05
C VAL A 88 -1.28 -4.28 -8.60
N PRO A 89 -2.55 -4.66 -8.71
CA PRO A 89 -2.95 -6.04 -8.46
C PRO A 89 -2.15 -7.01 -9.32
N LYS A 90 -1.83 -8.18 -8.77
CA LYS A 90 -1.20 -9.23 -9.58
C LYS A 90 -2.09 -9.58 -10.77
N PRO A 91 -1.55 -9.85 -11.96
CA PRO A 91 -2.36 -10.19 -13.14
C PRO A 91 -3.37 -11.32 -12.89
N SER A 92 -3.00 -12.30 -12.06
CA SER A 92 -3.86 -13.44 -11.70
C SER A 92 -5.01 -13.08 -10.72
N SER A 93 -4.97 -11.90 -10.08
CA SER A 93 -5.96 -11.54 -9.06
C SER A 93 -7.38 -11.45 -9.63
N LYS A 94 -7.52 -10.87 -10.83
CA LYS A 94 -8.81 -10.74 -11.48
C LYS A 94 -9.46 -12.09 -11.79
N ASP A 95 -8.67 -13.03 -12.28
CA ASP A 95 -9.15 -14.38 -12.61
C ASP A 95 -9.52 -15.14 -11.35
N ALA A 96 -8.70 -15.03 -10.29
CA ALA A 96 -8.99 -15.64 -8.99
C ALA A 96 -10.31 -15.12 -8.38
N ILE A 97 -10.51 -13.80 -8.38
CA ILE A 97 -11.77 -13.20 -7.89
C ILE A 97 -12.97 -13.67 -8.72
N LYS A 98 -12.83 -13.71 -10.04
CA LYS A 98 -13.88 -14.23 -10.93
C LYS A 98 -14.24 -15.66 -10.63
N GLU A 99 -13.26 -16.53 -10.38
CA GLU A 99 -13.48 -17.92 -10.03
C GLU A 99 -14.17 -18.08 -8.68
N LEU A 100 -13.76 -17.34 -7.65
CA LEU A 100 -14.40 -17.33 -6.35
C LEU A 100 -15.88 -16.95 -6.46
N LYS A 101 -16.19 -15.91 -7.22
CA LYS A 101 -17.58 -15.47 -7.47
C LYS A 101 -18.39 -16.51 -8.24
N ALA A 102 -17.80 -17.18 -9.22
CA ALA A 102 -18.47 -18.27 -9.95
C ALA A 102 -18.84 -19.45 -9.04
N ARG A 103 -18.11 -19.64 -7.93
CA ARG A 103 -18.42 -20.61 -6.87
C ARG A 103 -19.45 -20.10 -5.85
N GLY A 104 -20.04 -18.94 -6.05
CA GLY A 104 -21.04 -18.33 -5.16
C GLY A 104 -20.47 -17.66 -3.91
N LEU A 105 -19.16 -17.41 -3.86
CA LEU A 105 -18.50 -16.72 -2.76
C LEU A 105 -18.61 -15.22 -2.95
N MET A 106 -18.97 -14.48 -1.90
CA MET A 106 -18.88 -13.03 -1.85
C MET A 106 -17.45 -12.63 -1.50
N THR A 107 -16.86 -11.78 -2.30
CA THR A 107 -15.49 -11.29 -2.11
C THR A 107 -15.47 -9.94 -1.38
N VAL A 108 -14.64 -9.82 -0.35
CA VAL A 108 -14.52 -8.61 0.47
C VAL A 108 -13.05 -8.22 0.59
N MET A 109 -12.72 -6.99 0.23
CA MET A 109 -11.40 -6.41 0.51
C MET A 109 -11.43 -5.74 1.89
N LEU A 110 -10.50 -6.13 2.77
CA LEU A 110 -10.31 -5.55 4.09
C LEU A 110 -8.91 -4.95 4.17
N THR A 111 -8.80 -3.63 4.20
CA THR A 111 -7.52 -2.92 4.08
C THR A 111 -7.41 -1.70 4.99
N GLY A 112 -6.19 -1.37 5.39
CA GLY A 112 -5.86 -0.10 6.05
C GLY A 112 -5.70 1.09 5.09
N ASP A 113 -5.72 0.83 3.78
CA ASP A 113 -5.60 1.88 2.77
C ASP A 113 -6.81 2.80 2.77
N ASN A 114 -6.62 3.96 2.18
CA ASN A 114 -7.71 4.92 2.04
C ASN A 114 -8.80 4.37 1.10
N LYS A 115 -10.04 4.76 1.40
CA LYS A 115 -11.23 4.22 0.73
C LYS A 115 -11.19 4.36 -0.80
N ARG A 116 -10.62 5.45 -1.35
CA ARG A 116 -10.54 5.68 -2.81
C ARG A 116 -9.58 4.70 -3.48
N VAL A 117 -8.41 4.48 -2.87
CA VAL A 117 -7.43 3.50 -3.34
C VAL A 117 -8.03 2.11 -3.35
N ALA A 118 -8.58 1.71 -2.20
CA ALA A 118 -9.19 0.40 -2.03
C ALA A 118 -10.35 0.17 -3.02
N GLN A 119 -11.19 1.17 -3.25
CA GLN A 119 -12.31 1.06 -4.20
C GLN A 119 -11.81 0.93 -5.64
N ALA A 120 -10.81 1.73 -6.05
CA ALA A 120 -10.24 1.63 -7.40
C ALA A 120 -9.65 0.25 -7.68
N ILE A 121 -8.92 -0.32 -6.72
CA ILE A 121 -8.37 -1.68 -6.83
C ILE A 121 -9.49 -2.71 -6.88
N ALA A 122 -10.51 -2.59 -6.02
CA ALA A 122 -11.65 -3.50 -5.97
C ALA A 122 -12.43 -3.51 -7.28
N ASP A 123 -12.66 -2.34 -7.87
CA ASP A 123 -13.34 -2.20 -9.17
C ASP A 123 -12.51 -2.85 -10.29
N GLU A 124 -11.19 -2.66 -10.29
CA GLU A 124 -10.28 -3.25 -11.28
C GLU A 124 -10.30 -4.77 -11.25
N VAL A 125 -10.26 -5.38 -10.05
CA VAL A 125 -10.20 -6.84 -9.92
C VAL A 125 -11.58 -7.49 -9.76
N GLY A 126 -12.63 -6.70 -9.58
CA GLY A 126 -14.02 -7.18 -9.51
C GLY A 126 -14.46 -7.65 -8.13
N ILE A 127 -13.92 -7.11 -7.04
CA ILE A 127 -14.34 -7.37 -5.65
C ILE A 127 -15.73 -6.80 -5.37
N ASP A 128 -16.56 -7.55 -4.62
CA ASP A 128 -17.97 -7.17 -4.36
C ASP A 128 -18.11 -6.08 -3.29
N ARG A 129 -17.23 -6.06 -2.29
CA ARG A 129 -17.33 -5.13 -1.16
C ARG A 129 -15.95 -4.69 -0.66
N VAL A 130 -15.85 -3.41 -0.29
CA VAL A 130 -14.64 -2.82 0.30
C VAL A 130 -14.92 -2.36 1.72
N ILE A 131 -14.03 -2.71 2.65
CA ILE A 131 -13.93 -2.19 4.02
C ILE A 131 -12.52 -1.61 4.13
N ALA A 132 -12.41 -0.29 4.00
CA ALA A 132 -11.17 0.45 3.96
C ALA A 132 -10.91 1.20 5.26
N GLU A 133 -9.69 1.76 5.42
CA GLU A 133 -9.29 2.58 6.57
C GLU A 133 -9.36 1.82 7.90
N VAL A 134 -9.21 0.50 7.86
CA VAL A 134 -9.30 -0.38 9.03
C VAL A 134 -7.94 -0.43 9.73
N MET A 135 -7.94 -0.12 11.02
CA MET A 135 -6.73 -0.29 11.83
C MET A 135 -6.39 -1.79 11.99
N PRO A 136 -5.10 -2.15 12.14
CA PRO A 136 -4.71 -3.54 12.27
C PRO A 136 -5.50 -4.31 13.35
N ASN A 137 -5.71 -3.68 14.50
CA ASN A 137 -6.44 -4.28 15.62
C ASN A 137 -7.95 -4.47 15.35
N ASP A 138 -8.51 -3.73 14.41
CA ASP A 138 -9.95 -3.75 14.10
C ASP A 138 -10.31 -4.78 13.03
N LYS A 139 -9.31 -5.35 12.34
CA LYS A 139 -9.56 -6.35 11.28
C LYS A 139 -10.32 -7.58 11.80
N ALA A 140 -9.93 -8.09 12.96
CA ALA A 140 -10.61 -9.22 13.61
C ALA A 140 -12.07 -8.89 13.95
N GLN A 141 -12.34 -7.66 14.39
CA GLN A 141 -13.69 -7.19 14.69
C GLN A 141 -14.58 -7.17 13.43
N GLN A 142 -14.04 -6.74 12.28
CA GLN A 142 -14.78 -6.75 11.02
C GLN A 142 -15.16 -8.17 10.57
N ILE A 143 -14.29 -9.16 10.82
CA ILE A 143 -14.57 -10.58 10.56
C ILE A 143 -15.70 -11.05 11.46
N LYS A 144 -15.62 -10.74 12.76
CA LYS A 144 -16.64 -11.10 13.74
C LYS A 144 -18.02 -10.53 13.40
N GLU A 145 -18.07 -9.28 12.95
CA GLU A 145 -19.32 -8.67 12.49
C GLU A 145 -19.96 -9.38 11.29
N LEU A 146 -19.16 -9.97 10.41
CA LEU A 146 -19.67 -10.79 9.31
C LEU A 146 -20.18 -12.12 9.81
N GLN A 147 -19.48 -12.77 10.75
CA GLN A 147 -19.89 -14.02 11.38
C GLN A 147 -21.19 -13.84 12.18
N ASP A 148 -21.34 -12.75 12.94
CA ASP A 148 -22.54 -12.41 13.69
C ASP A 148 -23.78 -12.23 12.78
N LYS A 149 -23.56 -11.86 11.51
CA LYS A 149 -24.60 -11.84 10.45
C LYS A 149 -24.83 -13.21 9.78
N GLY A 150 -24.34 -14.29 10.39
CA GLY A 150 -24.50 -15.64 9.90
C GLY A 150 -23.64 -16.02 8.70
N LYS A 151 -22.59 -15.24 8.39
CA LYS A 151 -21.67 -15.55 7.28
C LYS A 151 -20.55 -16.47 7.77
N LYS A 152 -20.15 -17.42 6.93
CA LYS A 152 -18.89 -18.15 7.07
C LYS A 152 -17.80 -17.34 6.37
N VAL A 153 -16.72 -17.07 7.08
CA VAL A 153 -15.64 -16.15 6.63
C VAL A 153 -14.34 -16.90 6.46
N ALA A 154 -13.81 -16.93 5.24
CA ALA A 154 -12.42 -17.24 4.98
C ALA A 154 -11.62 -15.93 4.89
N PHE A 155 -10.53 -15.80 5.63
CA PHE A 155 -9.66 -14.65 5.60
C PHE A 155 -8.29 -15.03 5.07
N VAL A 156 -7.80 -14.27 4.09
CA VAL A 156 -6.46 -14.43 3.49
C VAL A 156 -5.60 -13.25 3.90
N GLY A 157 -4.46 -13.50 4.51
CA GLY A 157 -3.52 -12.48 4.97
C GLY A 157 -2.06 -12.92 4.84
N ASP A 158 -1.13 -11.96 4.84
CA ASP A 158 0.30 -12.19 4.64
C ASP A 158 1.19 -11.68 5.77
N GLY A 159 0.63 -10.96 6.72
CA GLY A 159 1.39 -10.18 7.71
C GLY A 159 1.18 -10.58 9.16
N ILE A 160 2.17 -10.18 9.99
CA ILE A 160 2.09 -10.27 11.47
C ILE A 160 0.82 -9.56 11.98
N ASN A 161 0.44 -8.47 11.34
CA ASN A 161 -0.72 -7.66 11.70
C ASN A 161 -2.06 -8.34 11.38
N ASP A 162 -2.05 -9.43 10.63
CA ASP A 162 -3.22 -10.19 10.22
C ASP A 162 -3.48 -11.42 11.12
N ALA A 163 -2.56 -11.77 12.02
CA ALA A 163 -2.68 -12.93 12.89
C ALA A 163 -4.00 -12.97 13.70
N PRO A 164 -4.46 -11.86 14.34
CA PRO A 164 -5.76 -11.86 15.02
C PRO A 164 -6.93 -12.08 14.06
N ALA A 165 -6.86 -11.59 12.84
CA ALA A 165 -7.90 -11.75 11.83
C ALA A 165 -7.93 -13.20 11.29
N LEU A 166 -6.74 -13.77 11.01
CA LEU A 166 -6.60 -15.17 10.61
C LEU A 166 -7.20 -16.13 11.64
N SER A 167 -6.89 -15.92 12.94
CA SER A 167 -7.40 -16.75 14.04
C SER A 167 -8.91 -16.59 14.28
N THR A 168 -9.49 -15.44 13.95
CA THR A 168 -10.90 -15.13 14.17
C THR A 168 -11.78 -15.71 13.06
N ALA A 169 -11.27 -15.83 11.86
CA ALA A 169 -12.00 -16.34 10.71
C ALA A 169 -12.38 -17.83 10.87
N ASP A 170 -13.47 -18.27 10.22
CA ASP A 170 -13.81 -19.71 10.18
C ASP A 170 -12.73 -20.51 9.43
N VAL A 171 -12.06 -19.89 8.46
CA VAL A 171 -10.89 -20.43 7.77
C VAL A 171 -9.85 -19.32 7.62
N GLY A 172 -8.73 -19.42 8.32
CA GLY A 172 -7.57 -18.55 8.14
C GLY A 172 -6.62 -19.13 7.08
N ILE A 173 -6.22 -18.32 6.11
CA ILE A 173 -5.29 -18.68 5.04
C ILE A 173 -4.10 -17.74 5.08
N ALA A 174 -2.94 -18.23 5.51
CA ALA A 174 -1.71 -17.46 5.53
C ALA A 174 -0.94 -17.62 4.22
N MET A 175 -0.46 -16.50 3.67
CA MET A 175 0.43 -16.54 2.50
C MET A 175 1.83 -16.96 2.91
N GLY A 176 2.47 -17.89 2.18
CA GLY A 176 3.74 -18.51 2.53
C GLY A 176 4.96 -17.59 2.57
N SER A 177 4.83 -16.35 2.12
CA SER A 177 5.80 -15.27 2.35
C SER A 177 5.61 -14.58 3.71
N GLY A 178 4.59 -14.99 4.49
CA GLY A 178 4.29 -14.45 5.81
C GLY A 178 5.27 -14.93 6.88
N THR A 179 5.23 -14.27 8.01
CA THR A 179 6.04 -14.63 9.17
C THR A 179 5.51 -15.90 9.85
N ASP A 180 6.36 -16.57 10.62
CA ASP A 180 6.01 -17.77 11.41
C ASP A 180 4.72 -17.58 12.23
N ILE A 181 4.48 -16.35 12.73
CA ILE A 181 3.27 -16.00 13.50
C ILE A 181 1.99 -16.09 12.64
N ALA A 182 2.06 -15.67 11.37
CA ALA A 182 0.90 -15.78 10.48
C ALA A 182 0.64 -17.25 10.11
N ILE A 183 1.70 -18.04 9.97
CA ILE A 183 1.64 -19.49 9.73
C ILE A 183 0.98 -20.21 10.89
N ASP A 184 1.37 -19.90 12.13
CA ASP A 184 0.78 -20.50 13.33
C ASP A 184 -0.69 -20.09 13.57
N SER A 185 -1.09 -18.92 13.05
CA SER A 185 -2.45 -18.38 13.22
C SER A 185 -3.41 -18.80 12.11
N GLY A 186 -2.91 -19.25 10.96
CA GLY A 186 -3.69 -19.69 9.81
C GLY A 186 -3.96 -21.19 9.88
N GLY A 187 -5.19 -21.60 9.55
CA GLY A 187 -5.50 -23.03 9.40
C GLY A 187 -4.93 -23.64 8.11
N ILE A 188 -4.58 -22.81 7.12
CA ILE A 188 -4.00 -23.17 5.82
C ILE A 188 -2.85 -22.24 5.53
N VAL A 189 -1.75 -22.77 5.00
CA VAL A 189 -0.59 -22.01 4.51
C VAL A 189 -0.39 -22.28 3.03
N LEU A 190 -0.24 -21.20 2.22
CA LEU A 190 -0.04 -21.27 0.77
C LEU A 190 1.36 -20.78 0.38
#